data_4a28e812faa1e1c7261def46a412c4aa
#
_entry.id   4a28e812faa1e1c7261def46a412c4aa
#
_cell.length_a   1.000
_cell.length_b   1.000
_cell.length_c   1.000
_cell.angle_alpha   90.00
_cell.angle_beta   90.00
_cell.angle_gamma   90.00
#
_symmetry.space_group_name_H-M   'P 1'
#
loop_
_entity.id
_entity.type
_entity.pdbx_description
1 polymer ?
#
loop_
_entity_poly.entity_id
_entity_poly.type
_entity_poly.pdbx_seq_one_letter_code
_entity_poly.pdbx_strand_id
1 'polypeptide(L)'
;VRLVFYSAGMANQDCLTCHGKPDLAMVRDGKQISLYTDPVAYETSMHAKTACAQCHNEVAPSHTRPCETITKKVDCGICHAQQVEQYNTSIHGTLAAQQDPDAPVCLDCHSPHATKSKNEPLSPTFARNVPTLCARCHRVGAQAAVRIHGDTPDIVGSYADSIHGQGLTDSGLVVTATCVNCHSSHGELPPDDPRSTVNRANLPDTCGKCHLGVKEAFARSIHATGTPKEGEHLPVCEDCHSSHNISRIDLPGARTRMLSQCG
;
A
#
# COMPACT_ATOMS: atom_id res chain seq x y z
N VAL A 1 12.35 -27.02 14.74
CA VAL A 1 11.76 -25.91 15.50
C VAL A 1 12.83 -25.41 16.45
N ARG A 2 13.48 -24.29 16.12
CA ARG A 2 14.47 -23.64 16.99
C ARG A 2 13.67 -22.75 17.95
N LEU A 3 13.54 -23.18 19.19
CA LEU A 3 13.03 -22.34 20.27
C LEU A 3 14.04 -21.20 20.47
N VAL A 4 13.66 -20.00 20.04
CA VAL A 4 14.38 -18.77 20.36
C VAL A 4 13.99 -18.42 21.80
N PHE A 5 14.89 -18.67 22.73
CA PHE A 5 14.74 -18.19 24.09
C PHE A 5 14.87 -16.66 24.04
N TYR A 6 13.76 -15.97 24.21
CA TYR A 6 13.80 -14.54 24.51
C TYR A 6 14.53 -14.34 25.82
N SER A 7 15.67 -13.66 25.79
CA SER A 7 16.33 -13.21 27.00
C SER A 7 15.39 -12.24 27.70
N ALA A 8 14.70 -12.73 28.75
CA ALA A 8 13.99 -11.88 29.68
C ALA A 8 15.01 -10.96 30.35
N GLY A 9 15.04 -9.65 29.97
CA GLY A 9 15.97 -8.82 30.69
C GLY A 9 16.13 -7.36 30.33
N MET A 10 15.78 -6.90 29.13
CA MET A 10 15.85 -5.46 28.83
C MET A 10 14.45 -4.89 28.67
N ALA A 11 14.08 -4.00 29.59
CA ALA A 11 12.86 -3.21 29.42
C ALA A 11 13.06 -2.19 28.28
N ASN A 12 12.00 -1.85 27.56
CA ASN A 12 12.04 -0.81 26.52
C ASN A 12 12.62 0.50 27.05
N GLN A 13 12.38 0.79 28.33
CA GLN A 13 12.92 1.99 29.00
C GLN A 13 14.45 2.02 29.01
N ASP A 14 15.12 0.87 29.14
CA ASP A 14 16.59 0.81 29.11
C ASP A 14 17.12 1.26 27.75
N CYS A 15 16.47 0.85 26.67
CA CYS A 15 16.80 1.30 25.31
C CYS A 15 16.49 2.78 25.12
N LEU A 16 15.33 3.23 25.55
CA LEU A 16 14.85 4.60 25.39
C LEU A 16 15.64 5.62 26.21
N THR A 17 16.36 5.21 27.27
CA THR A 17 17.28 6.08 28.02
C THR A 17 18.30 6.73 27.08
N CYS A 18 18.65 6.08 25.97
CA CYS A 18 19.57 6.60 24.95
C CYS A 18 18.86 6.89 23.65
N HIS A 19 18.11 5.91 23.15
CA HIS A 19 17.38 6.05 21.87
C HIS A 19 16.22 7.04 21.94
N GLY A 20 15.79 7.46 23.12
CA GLY A 20 14.84 8.56 23.32
C GLY A 20 15.45 9.97 23.26
N LYS A 21 16.76 10.11 22.98
CA LYS A 21 17.43 11.41 22.87
C LYS A 21 17.46 11.83 21.41
N PRO A 22 16.88 13.02 21.05
CA PRO A 22 16.77 13.47 19.66
C PRO A 22 18.09 13.67 18.91
N ASP A 23 19.17 13.90 19.65
CA ASP A 23 20.52 14.14 19.13
C ASP A 23 21.33 12.84 18.96
N LEU A 24 20.79 11.71 19.34
CA LEU A 24 21.47 10.43 19.17
C LEU A 24 21.55 10.04 17.69
N ALA A 25 22.78 9.98 17.20
CA ALA A 25 23.05 9.63 15.81
C ALA A 25 24.35 8.84 15.70
N MET A 26 24.52 8.16 14.58
CA MET A 26 25.77 7.51 14.17
C MET A 26 26.17 7.97 12.77
N VAL A 27 27.43 7.79 12.43
CA VAL A 27 27.92 8.02 11.06
C VAL A 27 28.19 6.65 10.43
N ARG A 28 27.58 6.40 9.26
CA ARG A 28 27.83 5.23 8.43
C ARG A 28 28.01 5.68 7.00
N ASP A 29 29.10 5.24 6.36
CA ASP A 29 29.43 5.61 4.98
C ASP A 29 29.41 7.12 4.72
N GLY A 30 29.90 7.90 5.70
CA GLY A 30 29.93 9.37 5.66
C GLY A 30 28.59 10.07 5.85
N LYS A 31 27.51 9.33 6.08
CA LYS A 31 26.16 9.86 6.32
C LYS A 31 25.80 9.77 7.79
N GLN A 32 25.23 10.86 8.32
CA GLN A 32 24.66 10.87 9.66
C GLN A 32 23.30 10.14 9.64
N ILE A 33 23.16 9.13 10.48
CA ILE A 33 21.94 8.33 10.64
C ILE A 33 21.41 8.59 12.05
N SER A 34 20.19 9.09 12.15
CA SER A 34 19.50 9.25 13.43
C SER A 34 19.20 7.87 14.00
N LEU A 35 19.49 7.71 15.29
CA LEU A 35 19.12 6.54 16.09
C LEU A 35 17.99 6.87 17.09
N TYR A 36 17.38 8.02 16.92
CA TYR A 36 16.29 8.49 17.76
C TYR A 36 15.01 7.71 17.53
N THR A 37 14.38 7.32 18.60
CA THR A 37 13.01 6.78 18.63
C THR A 37 12.20 7.67 19.56
N ASP A 38 11.15 8.30 19.04
CA ASP A 38 10.24 9.10 19.86
C ASP A 38 9.49 8.20 20.85
N PRO A 39 9.71 8.34 22.16
CA PRO A 39 9.08 7.49 23.17
C PRO A 39 7.56 7.58 23.17
N VAL A 40 7.01 8.80 22.98
CA VAL A 40 5.56 9.05 22.99
C VAL A 40 4.91 8.44 21.75
N ALA A 41 5.54 8.61 20.59
CA ALA A 41 5.07 7.99 19.36
C ALA A 41 5.09 6.46 19.43
N TYR A 42 6.13 5.88 20.03
CA TYR A 42 6.24 4.44 20.25
C TYR A 42 5.18 3.93 21.24
N GLU A 43 5.02 4.56 22.39
CA GLU A 43 4.06 4.17 23.44
C GLU A 43 2.61 4.25 22.94
N THR A 44 2.32 5.07 21.95
CA THR A 44 0.99 5.20 21.33
C THR A 44 0.87 4.41 20.01
N SER A 45 1.89 3.64 19.64
CA SER A 45 1.90 2.84 18.41
C SER A 45 1.17 1.49 18.59
N MET A 46 0.89 0.83 17.47
CA MET A 46 0.38 -0.55 17.48
C MET A 46 1.39 -1.54 18.09
N HIS A 47 2.67 -1.18 18.10
CA HIS A 47 3.75 -1.99 18.68
C HIS A 47 4.14 -1.59 20.12
N ALA A 48 3.39 -0.73 20.77
CA ALA A 48 3.69 -0.23 22.13
C ALA A 48 3.96 -1.31 23.17
N LYS A 49 3.35 -2.48 23.02
CA LYS A 49 3.53 -3.64 23.93
C LYS A 49 4.61 -4.63 23.47
N THR A 50 5.28 -4.35 22.35
CA THR A 50 6.34 -5.20 21.81
C THR A 50 7.67 -4.78 22.41
N ALA A 51 8.48 -5.72 22.90
CA ALA A 51 9.81 -5.38 23.37
C ALA A 51 10.72 -5.00 22.20
N CYS A 52 11.56 -3.99 22.37
CA CYS A 52 12.53 -3.57 21.35
C CYS A 52 13.37 -4.75 20.84
N ALA A 53 13.82 -5.62 21.75
CA ALA A 53 14.59 -6.81 21.43
C ALA A 53 13.81 -7.90 20.66
N GLN A 54 12.49 -7.82 20.56
CA GLN A 54 11.71 -8.75 19.73
C GLN A 54 11.90 -8.46 18.23
N CYS A 55 12.08 -7.19 17.89
CA CYS A 55 12.37 -6.79 16.53
C CYS A 55 13.89 -6.67 16.29
N HIS A 56 14.61 -6.10 17.24
CA HIS A 56 16.06 -5.94 17.23
C HIS A 56 16.73 -7.14 17.93
N ASN A 57 16.53 -8.34 17.42
CA ASN A 57 16.88 -9.60 18.06
C ASN A 57 18.39 -9.91 18.07
N GLU A 58 19.22 -9.09 17.44
CA GLU A 58 20.69 -9.20 17.51
C GLU A 58 21.30 -8.37 18.64
N VAL A 59 20.48 -7.59 19.36
CA VAL A 59 20.96 -6.84 20.52
C VAL A 59 21.24 -7.79 21.66
N ALA A 60 22.49 -7.83 22.14
CA ALA A 60 22.81 -8.58 23.35
C ALA A 60 22.15 -7.91 24.55
N PRO A 61 21.61 -8.69 25.52
CA PRO A 61 20.98 -8.15 26.74
C PRO A 61 21.90 -7.22 27.56
N SER A 62 23.19 -7.35 27.37
CA SER A 62 24.25 -6.60 28.07
C SER A 62 25.11 -5.82 27.10
N HIS A 63 24.51 -5.14 26.11
CA HIS A 63 25.33 -4.36 25.19
C HIS A 63 26.13 -3.30 25.95
N THR A 64 27.43 -3.36 25.79
CA THR A 64 28.36 -2.36 26.33
C THR A 64 28.44 -1.15 25.40
N ARG A 65 28.79 0.00 25.94
CA ARG A 65 28.92 1.20 25.10
C ARG A 65 30.34 1.38 24.57
N PRO A 66 30.47 1.83 23.33
CA PRO A 66 29.41 2.07 22.33
C PRO A 66 28.69 0.79 21.93
N CYS A 67 27.38 0.90 21.64
CA CYS A 67 26.58 -0.23 21.17
C CYS A 67 27.15 -0.76 19.85
N GLU A 68 27.20 -2.06 19.69
CA GLU A 68 27.56 -2.67 18.41
C GLU A 68 26.55 -2.26 17.32
N THR A 69 27.07 -2.03 16.14
CA THR A 69 26.23 -1.68 14.98
C THR A 69 25.42 -2.89 14.53
N ILE A 70 24.12 -2.82 14.69
CA ILE A 70 23.22 -3.83 14.14
C ILE A 70 23.06 -3.60 12.66
N THR A 71 23.42 -4.55 11.83
CA THR A 71 23.36 -4.47 10.37
C THR A 71 22.19 -5.25 9.79
N LYS A 72 21.66 -6.23 10.51
CA LYS A 72 20.56 -7.04 10.05
C LYS A 72 19.26 -6.25 10.05
N LYS A 73 18.55 -6.32 8.93
CA LYS A 73 17.21 -5.73 8.82
C LYS A 73 16.23 -6.50 9.71
N VAL A 74 15.31 -5.76 10.32
CA VAL A 74 14.21 -6.36 11.09
C VAL A 74 13.35 -7.21 10.16
N ASP A 75 13.05 -8.43 10.60
CA ASP A 75 12.17 -9.34 9.87
C ASP A 75 10.74 -9.19 10.38
N CYS A 76 9.94 -8.47 9.62
CA CYS A 76 8.52 -8.28 9.90
C CYS A 76 7.71 -9.59 9.77
N GLY A 77 8.22 -10.56 8.99
CA GLY A 77 7.56 -11.84 8.73
C GLY A 77 7.42 -12.74 9.95
N ILE A 78 8.19 -12.49 11.02
CA ILE A 78 8.07 -13.23 12.28
C ILE A 78 6.65 -13.14 12.86
N CYS A 79 6.00 -11.97 12.71
CA CYS A 79 4.64 -11.72 13.20
C CYS A 79 3.64 -11.46 12.05
N HIS A 80 4.10 -10.91 10.93
CA HIS A 80 3.28 -10.50 9.77
C HIS A 80 3.53 -11.39 8.54
N ALA A 81 3.61 -12.72 8.75
CA ALA A 81 3.98 -13.67 7.70
C ALA A 81 3.12 -13.55 6.43
N GLN A 82 1.79 -13.41 6.60
CA GLN A 82 0.88 -13.30 5.47
C GLN A 82 1.13 -12.03 4.64
N GLN A 83 1.33 -10.88 5.30
CA GLN A 83 1.60 -9.61 4.63
C GLN A 83 2.95 -9.62 3.91
N VAL A 84 3.95 -10.23 4.53
CA VAL A 84 5.28 -10.39 3.92
C VAL A 84 5.21 -11.34 2.71
N GLU A 85 4.47 -12.44 2.79
CA GLU A 85 4.26 -13.35 1.67
C GLU A 85 3.56 -12.65 0.50
N GLN A 86 2.47 -11.90 0.77
CA GLN A 86 1.78 -11.10 -0.24
C GLN A 86 2.71 -10.07 -0.88
N TYR A 87 3.47 -9.34 -0.07
CA TYR A 87 4.42 -8.36 -0.55
C TYR A 87 5.50 -9.00 -1.43
N ASN A 88 6.09 -10.11 -1.00
CA ASN A 88 7.15 -10.79 -1.76
C ASN A 88 6.70 -11.25 -3.15
N THR A 89 5.41 -11.50 -3.34
CA THR A 89 4.81 -11.89 -4.63
C THR A 89 4.25 -10.72 -5.42
N SER A 90 4.22 -9.52 -4.83
CA SER A 90 3.75 -8.30 -5.48
C SER A 90 4.78 -7.73 -6.46
N ILE A 91 4.36 -6.76 -7.29
CA ILE A 91 5.29 -6.00 -8.13
C ILE A 91 6.32 -5.25 -7.29
N HIS A 92 5.89 -4.65 -6.17
CA HIS A 92 6.77 -3.94 -5.25
C HIS A 92 7.84 -4.85 -4.65
N GLY A 93 7.45 -6.02 -4.13
CA GLY A 93 8.37 -6.99 -3.55
C GLY A 93 9.30 -7.61 -4.59
N THR A 94 8.80 -7.87 -5.79
CA THR A 94 9.60 -8.37 -6.92
C THR A 94 10.70 -7.38 -7.30
N LEU A 95 10.35 -6.09 -7.43
CA LEU A 95 11.33 -5.04 -7.71
C LEU A 95 12.33 -4.86 -6.56
N ALA A 96 11.86 -4.92 -5.31
CA ALA A 96 12.74 -4.84 -4.14
C ALA A 96 13.74 -6.02 -4.07
N ALA A 97 13.30 -7.23 -4.43
CA ALA A 97 14.18 -8.40 -4.54
C ALA A 97 15.24 -8.25 -5.65
N GLN A 98 14.93 -7.50 -6.70
CA GLN A 98 15.86 -7.12 -7.77
C GLN A 98 16.77 -5.94 -7.41
N GLN A 99 16.65 -5.42 -6.18
CA GLN A 99 17.39 -4.25 -5.68
C GLN A 99 17.11 -2.97 -6.49
N ASP A 100 15.91 -2.86 -7.04
CA ASP A 100 15.46 -1.63 -7.70
C ASP A 100 15.43 -0.47 -6.68
N PRO A 101 16.12 0.65 -6.92
CA PRO A 101 16.25 1.73 -5.96
C PRO A 101 14.94 2.47 -5.69
N ASP A 102 13.96 2.36 -6.59
CA ASP A 102 12.65 3.01 -6.46
C ASP A 102 11.57 2.06 -5.90
N ALA A 103 11.92 0.79 -5.65
CA ALA A 103 10.99 -0.18 -5.08
C ALA A 103 10.70 0.16 -3.61
N PRO A 104 9.41 0.37 -3.24
CA PRO A 104 9.07 0.65 -1.86
C PRO A 104 9.24 -0.61 -1.00
N VAL A 105 9.70 -0.42 0.24
CA VAL A 105 9.75 -1.46 1.28
C VAL A 105 8.71 -1.17 2.37
N CYS A 106 8.57 -2.08 3.33
CA CYS A 106 7.56 -1.94 4.39
C CYS A 106 7.57 -0.57 5.07
N LEU A 107 8.77 -0.01 5.26
CA LEU A 107 8.97 1.26 5.98
C LEU A 107 8.60 2.51 5.18
N ASP A 108 8.41 2.40 3.88
CA ASP A 108 7.96 3.52 3.05
C ASP A 108 6.47 3.81 3.25
N CYS A 109 5.72 2.78 3.67
CA CYS A 109 4.29 2.89 3.97
C CYS A 109 4.02 2.89 5.48
N HIS A 110 4.82 2.19 6.27
CA HIS A 110 4.64 2.02 7.71
C HIS A 110 5.79 2.62 8.50
N SER A 111 5.50 3.48 9.47
CA SER A 111 6.51 3.95 10.42
C SER A 111 6.79 2.86 11.45
N PRO A 112 8.03 2.36 11.60
CA PRO A 112 8.32 1.18 12.44
C PRO A 112 8.03 1.42 13.92
N HIS A 113 8.38 2.62 14.43
CA HIS A 113 8.23 2.95 15.85
C HIS A 113 6.97 3.76 16.18
N ALA A 114 6.25 4.23 15.14
CA ALA A 114 5.05 5.04 15.31
C ALA A 114 3.87 4.48 14.46
N THR A 115 3.86 3.18 14.20
CA THR A 115 2.80 2.54 13.40
C THR A 115 1.44 2.74 14.03
N LYS A 116 0.54 3.38 13.31
CA LYS A 116 -0.85 3.58 13.70
C LYS A 116 -1.76 2.57 13.00
N SER A 117 -2.90 2.28 13.64
CA SER A 117 -3.95 1.50 13.01
C SER A 117 -4.44 2.19 11.73
N LYS A 118 -4.77 1.40 10.70
CA LYS A 118 -5.41 1.92 9.48
C LYS A 118 -6.75 2.63 9.75
N ASN A 119 -7.32 2.46 10.94
CA ASN A 119 -8.57 3.12 11.35
C ASN A 119 -8.32 4.46 12.08
N GLU A 120 -7.08 4.82 12.34
CA GLU A 120 -6.73 6.09 12.97
C GLU A 120 -6.46 7.17 11.91
N PRO A 121 -7.10 8.35 12.01
CA PRO A 121 -6.98 9.41 11.00
C PRO A 121 -5.54 9.89 10.74
N LEU A 122 -4.66 9.76 11.73
CA LEU A 122 -3.24 10.12 11.61
C LEU A 122 -2.37 9.01 11.00
N SER A 123 -2.92 7.84 10.74
CA SER A 123 -2.19 6.75 10.08
C SER A 123 -1.94 7.10 8.61
N PRO A 124 -0.72 6.91 8.07
CA PRO A 124 -0.50 7.02 6.63
C PRO A 124 -1.39 6.07 5.81
N THR A 125 -1.77 4.95 6.39
CA THR A 125 -2.62 3.91 5.76
C THR A 125 -4.11 4.08 6.09
N PHE A 126 -4.53 5.17 6.74
CA PHE A 126 -5.93 5.53 6.86
C PHE A 126 -6.52 5.86 5.49
N ALA A 127 -7.74 5.44 5.21
CA ALA A 127 -8.35 5.54 3.87
C ALA A 127 -8.13 6.92 3.20
N ARG A 128 -8.34 8.01 3.94
CA ARG A 128 -8.18 9.38 3.43
C ARG A 128 -6.73 9.73 3.07
N ASN A 129 -5.75 9.07 3.67
CA ASN A 129 -4.32 9.34 3.48
C ASN A 129 -3.70 8.43 2.41
N VAL A 130 -4.36 7.33 2.04
CA VAL A 130 -3.83 6.37 1.05
C VAL A 130 -3.48 7.02 -0.29
N PRO A 131 -4.29 7.87 -0.92
CA PRO A 131 -3.90 8.50 -2.18
C PRO A 131 -2.62 9.33 -2.06
N THR A 132 -2.47 10.09 -0.97
CA THR A 132 -1.24 10.86 -0.69
C THR A 132 -0.04 9.97 -0.44
N LEU A 133 -0.23 8.83 0.21
CA LEU A 133 0.82 7.84 0.43
C LEU A 133 1.32 7.28 -0.90
N CYS A 134 0.43 6.83 -1.78
CA CYS A 134 0.77 6.31 -3.10
C CYS A 134 1.39 7.38 -4.02
N ALA A 135 0.94 8.63 -3.89
CA ALA A 135 1.44 9.77 -4.63
C ALA A 135 2.93 10.06 -4.41
N ARG A 136 3.54 9.56 -3.34
CA ARG A 136 4.99 9.73 -3.11
C ARG A 136 5.79 9.22 -4.31
N CYS A 137 5.35 8.13 -4.93
CA CYS A 137 6.00 7.49 -6.07
C CYS A 137 5.17 7.52 -7.37
N HIS A 138 3.82 7.56 -7.26
CA HIS A 138 2.92 7.43 -8.41
C HIS A 138 2.34 8.77 -8.92
N ARG A 139 2.82 9.92 -8.42
CA ARG A 139 2.45 11.24 -8.96
C ARG A 139 3.22 11.55 -10.25
N VAL A 140 2.73 12.50 -11.02
CA VAL A 140 3.42 13.02 -12.22
C VAL A 140 4.86 13.41 -11.89
N GLY A 141 5.80 12.98 -12.73
CA GLY A 141 7.24 13.26 -12.60
C GLY A 141 7.99 12.39 -11.58
N ALA A 142 7.29 11.56 -10.79
CA ALA A 142 7.95 10.57 -9.96
C ALA A 142 8.35 9.33 -10.79
N GLN A 143 9.37 8.61 -10.34
CA GLN A 143 9.98 7.51 -11.10
C GLN A 143 8.96 6.41 -11.47
N ALA A 144 8.11 5.98 -10.53
CA ALA A 144 7.10 4.97 -10.81
C ALA A 144 6.11 5.45 -11.89
N ALA A 145 5.66 6.70 -11.83
CA ALA A 145 4.78 7.28 -12.84
C ALA A 145 5.44 7.35 -14.23
N VAL A 146 6.74 7.65 -14.29
CA VAL A 146 7.50 7.66 -15.56
C VAL A 146 7.61 6.24 -16.16
N ARG A 147 7.70 5.21 -15.32
CA ARG A 147 7.79 3.81 -15.78
C ARG A 147 6.45 3.24 -16.23
N ILE A 148 5.34 3.77 -15.73
CA ILE A 148 4.00 3.35 -16.15
C ILE A 148 3.69 3.99 -17.49
N HIS A 149 3.98 3.25 -18.56
CA HIS A 149 3.64 3.65 -19.92
C HIS A 149 2.14 3.40 -20.15
N GLY A 150 1.31 4.40 -19.89
CA GLY A 150 -0.14 4.35 -20.09
C GLY A 150 -0.68 5.69 -20.58
N ASP A 151 -1.92 5.69 -21.05
CA ASP A 151 -2.61 6.88 -21.56
C ASP A 151 -2.91 7.92 -20.45
N THR A 152 -2.75 7.54 -19.19
CA THR A 152 -3.00 8.41 -18.03
C THR A 152 -1.78 8.43 -17.10
N PRO A 153 -0.75 9.24 -17.41
CA PRO A 153 0.45 9.33 -16.57
C PRO A 153 0.20 9.92 -15.18
N ASP A 154 -0.90 10.63 -14.98
CA ASP A 154 -1.35 11.17 -13.69
C ASP A 154 -2.48 10.31 -13.10
N ILE A 155 -2.14 9.12 -12.64
CA ILE A 155 -3.13 8.20 -12.04
C ILE A 155 -3.68 8.73 -10.72
N VAL A 156 -2.89 9.46 -9.96
CA VAL A 156 -3.33 10.01 -8.66
C VAL A 156 -4.27 11.20 -8.87
N GLY A 157 -3.95 12.11 -9.80
CA GLY A 157 -4.84 13.21 -10.17
C GLY A 157 -6.13 12.69 -10.79
N SER A 158 -6.03 11.74 -11.71
CA SER A 158 -7.21 11.08 -12.31
C SER A 158 -8.11 10.42 -11.26
N TYR A 159 -7.52 9.77 -10.25
CA TYR A 159 -8.29 9.24 -9.12
C TYR A 159 -8.94 10.37 -8.29
N ALA A 160 -8.21 11.46 -8.01
CA ALA A 160 -8.74 12.58 -7.25
C ALA A 160 -9.98 13.22 -7.92
N ASP A 161 -9.96 13.30 -9.25
CA ASP A 161 -11.07 13.81 -10.05
C ASP A 161 -12.23 12.80 -10.21
N SER A 162 -12.03 11.54 -9.84
CA SER A 162 -13.07 10.50 -9.92
C SER A 162 -14.15 10.67 -8.87
N ILE A 163 -15.30 10.00 -9.07
CA ILE A 163 -16.37 9.94 -8.06
C ILE A 163 -15.88 9.35 -6.73
N HIS A 164 -14.95 8.40 -6.76
CA HIS A 164 -14.37 7.82 -5.56
C HIS A 164 -13.46 8.81 -4.84
N GLY A 165 -12.59 9.51 -5.57
CA GLY A 165 -11.70 10.52 -5.01
C GLY A 165 -12.46 11.69 -4.42
N GLN A 166 -13.44 12.26 -5.14
CA GLN A 166 -14.31 13.34 -4.66
C GLN A 166 -15.15 12.89 -3.44
N GLY A 167 -15.64 11.65 -3.46
CA GLY A 167 -16.32 11.07 -2.31
C GLY A 167 -15.44 11.04 -1.07
N LEU A 168 -14.16 10.70 -1.25
CA LEU A 168 -13.18 10.63 -0.16
C LEU A 168 -12.79 12.02 0.37
N THR A 169 -12.45 12.95 -0.53
CA THR A 169 -11.87 14.26 -0.18
C THR A 169 -12.94 15.29 0.15
N ASP A 170 -13.93 15.45 -0.71
CA ASP A 170 -14.90 16.53 -0.65
C ASP A 170 -16.09 16.17 0.27
N SER A 171 -16.50 14.90 0.24
CA SER A 171 -17.62 14.41 1.04
C SER A 171 -17.18 13.68 2.33
N GLY A 172 -15.87 13.43 2.53
CA GLY A 172 -15.35 12.77 3.72
C GLY A 172 -15.76 11.29 3.85
N LEU A 173 -16.18 10.64 2.78
CA LEU A 173 -16.66 9.25 2.76
C LEU A 173 -15.48 8.28 2.80
N VAL A 174 -14.98 7.96 3.98
CA VAL A 174 -13.85 7.04 4.20
C VAL A 174 -14.14 5.59 3.78
N VAL A 175 -15.38 5.27 3.44
CA VAL A 175 -15.80 3.95 2.92
C VAL A 175 -15.74 3.85 1.40
N THR A 176 -15.47 4.97 0.71
CA THR A 176 -15.30 4.97 -0.76
C THR A 176 -14.03 4.22 -1.15
N ALA A 177 -13.99 3.71 -2.38
CA ALA A 177 -12.83 2.98 -2.85
C ALA A 177 -11.59 3.87 -2.95
N THR A 178 -10.47 3.38 -2.42
CA THR A 178 -9.14 3.97 -2.56
C THR A 178 -8.24 3.05 -3.38
N CYS A 179 -7.00 3.44 -3.64
CA CYS A 179 -6.05 2.64 -4.42
C CYS A 179 -6.01 1.17 -3.97
N VAL A 180 -5.93 0.92 -2.67
CA VAL A 180 -5.80 -0.44 -2.10
C VAL A 180 -7.08 -1.28 -2.19
N ASN A 181 -8.22 -0.68 -2.43
CA ASN A 181 -9.47 -1.43 -2.59
C ASN A 181 -9.53 -2.12 -3.96
N CYS A 182 -8.89 -1.51 -4.96
CA CYS A 182 -8.77 -2.07 -6.31
C CYS A 182 -7.48 -2.89 -6.47
N HIS A 183 -6.33 -2.35 -6.03
CA HIS A 183 -5.00 -2.93 -6.25
C HIS A 183 -4.51 -3.88 -5.15
N SER A 184 -5.28 -4.08 -4.07
CA SER A 184 -4.85 -4.71 -2.83
C SER A 184 -3.87 -3.84 -2.01
N SER A 185 -3.48 -4.30 -0.80
CA SER A 185 -2.64 -3.50 0.11
C SER A 185 -1.17 -3.95 0.13
N HIS A 186 -0.90 -5.23 -0.14
CA HIS A 186 0.43 -5.81 -0.07
C HIS A 186 0.73 -6.73 -1.25
N GLY A 187 -0.30 -7.09 -2.05
CA GLY A 187 -0.19 -8.00 -3.16
C GLY A 187 -0.54 -7.33 -4.49
N GLU A 188 -0.05 -6.11 -4.70
CA GLU A 188 -0.26 -5.36 -5.94
C GLU A 188 0.42 -6.09 -7.09
N LEU A 189 -0.37 -6.51 -8.09
CA LEU A 189 0.12 -7.19 -9.28
C LEU A 189 -0.17 -6.34 -10.52
N PRO A 190 0.65 -6.46 -11.57
CA PRO A 190 0.38 -5.84 -12.86
C PRO A 190 -0.98 -6.25 -13.42
N PRO A 191 -1.65 -5.42 -14.21
CA PRO A 191 -3.00 -5.71 -14.72
C PRO A 191 -3.05 -6.91 -15.68
N ASP A 192 -1.95 -7.29 -16.30
CA ASP A 192 -1.81 -8.45 -17.17
C ASP A 192 -1.59 -9.77 -16.40
N ASP A 193 -1.24 -9.73 -15.11
CA ASP A 193 -1.18 -10.93 -14.27
C ASP A 193 -2.60 -11.43 -14.01
N PRO A 194 -2.94 -12.70 -14.35
CA PRO A 194 -4.29 -13.23 -14.14
C PRO A 194 -4.73 -13.29 -12.66
N ARG A 195 -3.79 -13.17 -11.72
CA ARG A 195 -4.07 -13.11 -10.27
C ARG A 195 -4.37 -11.69 -9.80
N SER A 196 -4.05 -10.69 -10.61
CA SER A 196 -4.25 -9.28 -10.25
C SER A 196 -5.74 -8.99 -10.04
N THR A 197 -6.06 -8.28 -8.98
CA THR A 197 -7.43 -7.82 -8.71
C THR A 197 -7.93 -6.82 -9.76
N VAL A 198 -7.01 -6.18 -10.49
CA VAL A 198 -7.30 -5.27 -11.59
C VAL A 198 -7.08 -5.90 -12.97
N ASN A 199 -6.82 -7.21 -13.01
CA ASN A 199 -6.89 -7.94 -14.28
C ASN A 199 -8.30 -7.87 -14.84
N ARG A 200 -8.41 -7.71 -16.16
CA ARG A 200 -9.69 -7.56 -16.86
C ARG A 200 -10.72 -8.61 -16.47
N ALA A 201 -10.31 -9.87 -16.34
CA ALA A 201 -11.19 -10.96 -15.94
C ALA A 201 -11.71 -10.83 -14.51
N ASN A 202 -10.98 -10.18 -13.63
CA ASN A 202 -11.28 -10.04 -12.20
C ASN A 202 -12.00 -8.73 -11.85
N LEU A 203 -12.06 -7.76 -12.78
CA LEU A 203 -12.69 -6.46 -12.54
C LEU A 203 -14.13 -6.53 -12.05
N PRO A 204 -15.03 -7.39 -12.62
CA PRO A 204 -16.39 -7.52 -12.11
C PRO A 204 -16.44 -7.92 -10.64
N ASP A 205 -15.52 -8.79 -10.19
CA ASP A 205 -15.42 -9.21 -8.80
C ASP A 205 -14.86 -8.09 -7.91
N THR A 206 -13.87 -7.36 -8.40
CA THR A 206 -13.25 -6.25 -7.68
C THR A 206 -14.24 -5.11 -7.48
N CYS A 207 -14.92 -4.66 -8.51
CA CYS A 207 -15.98 -3.65 -8.40
C CYS A 207 -17.17 -4.16 -7.58
N GLY A 208 -17.51 -5.43 -7.75
CA GLY A 208 -18.64 -6.09 -7.08
C GLY A 208 -18.50 -6.20 -5.57
N LYS A 209 -17.30 -6.03 -4.99
CA LYS A 209 -17.13 -5.97 -3.53
C LYS A 209 -18.00 -4.88 -2.88
N CYS A 210 -18.23 -3.77 -3.59
CA CYS A 210 -19.07 -2.66 -3.14
C CYS A 210 -20.31 -2.51 -4.02
N HIS A 211 -20.22 -2.78 -5.33
CA HIS A 211 -21.28 -2.62 -6.32
C HIS A 211 -21.95 -3.97 -6.65
N LEU A 212 -22.37 -4.74 -5.62
CA LEU A 212 -22.89 -6.10 -5.78
C LEU A 212 -24.05 -6.19 -6.77
N GLY A 213 -25.07 -5.33 -6.62
CA GLY A 213 -26.25 -5.34 -7.51
C GLY A 213 -25.91 -5.03 -8.96
N VAL A 214 -24.89 -4.16 -9.20
CA VAL A 214 -24.40 -3.86 -10.55
C VAL A 214 -23.64 -5.06 -11.12
N LYS A 215 -22.80 -5.72 -10.32
CA LYS A 215 -22.12 -6.96 -10.71
C LYS A 215 -23.12 -8.05 -11.12
N GLU A 216 -24.16 -8.25 -10.32
CA GLU A 216 -25.21 -9.23 -10.62
C GLU A 216 -25.97 -8.91 -11.90
N ALA A 217 -26.27 -7.64 -12.15
CA ALA A 217 -26.90 -7.19 -13.40
C ALA A 217 -25.96 -7.39 -14.59
N PHE A 218 -24.68 -7.04 -14.43
CA PHE A 218 -23.64 -7.25 -15.45
C PHE A 218 -23.52 -8.72 -15.81
N ALA A 219 -23.47 -9.64 -14.84
CA ALA A 219 -23.32 -11.07 -15.06
C ALA A 219 -24.48 -11.67 -15.88
N ARG A 220 -25.66 -11.04 -15.90
CA ARG A 220 -26.82 -11.44 -16.72
C ARG A 220 -26.91 -10.70 -18.04
N SER A 221 -26.04 -9.72 -18.28
CA SER A 221 -26.06 -8.91 -19.50
C SER A 221 -25.36 -9.59 -20.66
N ILE A 222 -25.65 -9.09 -21.89
CA ILE A 222 -24.95 -9.51 -23.11
C ILE A 222 -23.43 -9.26 -23.02
N HIS A 223 -23.00 -8.31 -22.21
CA HIS A 223 -21.58 -7.99 -22.00
C HIS A 223 -20.83 -9.10 -21.27
N ALA A 224 -21.50 -9.88 -20.43
CA ALA A 224 -20.88 -11.01 -19.72
C ALA A 224 -21.17 -12.36 -20.37
N THR A 225 -22.32 -12.49 -21.07
CA THR A 225 -22.81 -13.77 -21.60
C THR A 225 -22.71 -13.88 -23.12
N GLY A 226 -22.32 -12.81 -23.79
CA GLY A 226 -22.14 -12.79 -25.25
C GLY A 226 -20.97 -13.65 -25.72
N THR A 227 -20.87 -13.83 -27.02
CA THR A 227 -19.71 -14.47 -27.66
C THR A 227 -18.90 -13.39 -28.37
N PRO A 228 -17.65 -13.14 -27.97
CA PRO A 228 -16.81 -12.17 -28.66
C PRO A 228 -16.45 -12.71 -30.05
N LYS A 229 -16.22 -11.82 -31.02
CA LYS A 229 -15.60 -12.17 -32.28
C LYS A 229 -14.14 -12.57 -32.06
N GLU A 230 -13.57 -13.28 -33.04
CA GLU A 230 -12.17 -13.67 -32.98
C GLU A 230 -11.27 -12.44 -32.84
N GLY A 231 -10.41 -12.45 -31.81
CA GLY A 231 -9.51 -11.32 -31.48
C GLY A 231 -10.16 -10.18 -30.68
N GLU A 232 -11.45 -10.26 -30.36
CA GLU A 232 -12.14 -9.28 -29.53
C GLU A 232 -12.40 -9.82 -28.12
N HIS A 233 -12.60 -8.91 -27.16
CA HIS A 233 -12.99 -9.22 -25.79
C HIS A 233 -14.35 -8.61 -25.47
N LEU A 234 -15.15 -9.31 -24.68
CA LEU A 234 -16.37 -8.70 -24.15
C LEU A 234 -16.02 -7.53 -23.24
N PRO A 235 -16.80 -6.43 -23.29
CA PRO A 235 -16.53 -5.28 -22.46
C PRO A 235 -16.71 -5.60 -20.98
N VAL A 236 -15.88 -4.97 -20.15
CA VAL A 236 -15.96 -5.01 -18.68
C VAL A 236 -16.15 -3.60 -18.13
N CYS A 237 -16.17 -3.46 -16.80
CA CYS A 237 -16.53 -2.20 -16.15
C CYS A 237 -15.69 -1.00 -16.63
N GLU A 238 -14.38 -1.16 -16.80
CA GLU A 238 -13.45 -0.08 -17.16
C GLU A 238 -13.61 0.41 -18.60
N ASP A 239 -14.11 -0.42 -19.49
CA ASP A 239 -14.33 -0.01 -20.90
C ASP A 239 -15.39 1.09 -21.02
N CYS A 240 -16.30 1.18 -20.05
CA CYS A 240 -17.33 2.22 -20.00
C CYS A 240 -17.04 3.30 -18.95
N HIS A 241 -16.42 2.93 -17.83
CA HIS A 241 -16.25 3.81 -16.68
C HIS A 241 -14.83 4.35 -16.52
N SER A 242 -13.88 3.93 -17.35
CA SER A 242 -12.43 4.13 -17.16
C SER A 242 -11.89 3.49 -15.87
N SER A 243 -10.56 3.52 -15.68
CA SER A 243 -9.91 2.87 -14.53
C SER A 243 -9.75 3.80 -13.33
N HIS A 244 -9.15 4.99 -13.54
CA HIS A 244 -8.83 5.91 -12.44
C HIS A 244 -9.73 7.14 -12.41
N ASN A 245 -10.21 7.63 -13.56
CA ASN A 245 -11.12 8.77 -13.64
C ASN A 245 -12.58 8.31 -13.81
N ILE A 246 -13.06 7.53 -12.84
CA ILE A 246 -14.43 7.02 -12.87
C ILE A 246 -15.42 8.15 -12.64
N SER A 247 -16.20 8.49 -13.67
CA SER A 247 -17.16 9.59 -13.61
C SER A 247 -18.54 9.12 -13.17
N ARG A 248 -19.33 10.03 -12.58
CA ARG A 248 -20.75 9.83 -12.30
C ARG A 248 -21.52 9.67 -13.62
N ILE A 249 -22.42 8.68 -13.65
CA ILE A 249 -23.23 8.36 -14.85
C ILE A 249 -24.39 9.36 -15.04
N ASP A 250 -24.75 10.10 -14.01
CA ASP A 250 -25.83 11.11 -14.03
C ASP A 250 -25.34 12.50 -14.46
N LEU A 251 -24.03 12.68 -14.68
CA LEU A 251 -23.49 13.93 -15.21
C LEU A 251 -23.89 14.16 -16.67
N PRO A 252 -24.11 15.41 -17.10
CA PRO A 252 -24.37 15.73 -18.50
C PRO A 252 -23.26 15.17 -19.41
N GLY A 253 -23.65 14.48 -20.47
CA GLY A 253 -22.74 13.89 -21.45
C GLY A 253 -22.05 12.58 -21.00
N ALA A 254 -22.18 12.12 -19.73
CA ALA A 254 -21.60 10.86 -19.29
C ALA A 254 -22.10 9.67 -20.13
N ARG A 255 -23.44 9.60 -20.34
CA ARG A 255 -24.05 8.55 -21.16
C ARG A 255 -23.57 8.58 -22.61
N THR A 256 -23.39 9.77 -23.19
CA THR A 256 -22.87 9.91 -24.56
C THR A 256 -21.43 9.40 -24.65
N ARG A 257 -20.58 9.74 -23.69
CA ARG A 257 -19.19 9.23 -23.62
C ARG A 257 -19.15 7.71 -23.48
N MET A 258 -20.02 7.13 -22.65
CA MET A 258 -20.10 5.68 -22.52
C MET A 258 -20.54 5.01 -23.81
N LEU A 259 -21.55 5.56 -24.50
CA LEU A 259 -22.05 5.02 -25.76
C LEU A 259 -21.03 5.15 -26.89
N SER A 260 -20.16 6.15 -26.89
CA SER A 260 -19.10 6.30 -27.90
C SER A 260 -18.00 5.22 -27.80
N GLN A 261 -17.97 4.46 -26.72
CA GLN A 261 -17.06 3.30 -26.58
C GLN A 261 -17.60 2.05 -27.30
N CYS A 262 -18.87 2.07 -27.72
CA CYS A 262 -19.51 0.94 -28.41
C CYS A 262 -19.30 0.99 -29.95
N GLY A 263 -18.49 1.89 -30.44
CA GLY A 263 -18.20 2.28 -31.85
C GLY A 263 -17.70 1.34 -32.77
#